data_9aabdeac4b68cb325d1e7463afcf4b1c
#
_entry.id   9aabdeac4b68cb325d1e7463afcf4b1c
#
_cell.length_a   1.000
_cell.length_b   1.000
_cell.length_c   1.000
_cell.angle_alpha   90.00
_cell.angle_beta   90.00
_cell.angle_gamma   90.00
#
_symmetry.space_group_name_H-M   'P 1'
#
loop_
_entity.id
_entity.type
_entity.pdbx_description
1 polymer ?
#
loop_
_entity_poly.entity_id
_entity_poly.type
_entity_poly.pdbx_seq_one_letter_code
_entity_poly.pdbx_strand_id
1 'polypeptide(L)'
;MSLLDKNILVDSYPTMPKNETTLTPREIVEQLDQHIVGQANAKRAVAIAIRNRWRRQQLSDDLRQEVSPKNILMIGSTGVGKTEIARRLAKLTNAPFIKVEATKYTEVGYYGRDVESMVRELLDNSIGIVRQQQRETVKADAEHRTNDRLVEMLCPTPTVSFADDEESTTAKESLERTREKMKAMLLAGDLEEREVDLTIEQKASPMMVGGMGVEQMDMDFQGMLEKIMPTNRTKKSLTVSRARAIIFEQECDKLLDADKLNQAAIELAENSGIIFLDEIDKVVAGEGKSADVSRQGVQRDLLPIVEGTSVQTKHGYVKTDHILFIAAGAFHRHQPSELMPELQGRFPIRVELNDLTQDDFVRILTEPTSSLTKQYQSLMATEGVTLLFTPDGIAELASIAHAVNQTTMNIGARRLYTILERLLEELSFEAPDMTQGKLTVNEAYVKERLGAVAEDEDLSRYIL
;
A
#
# COMPACT_ATOMS: atom_id res chain seq x y z
N MET A 1 -58.22 15.81 -8.11
CA MET A 1 -58.11 14.44 -8.62
C MET A 1 -56.72 14.29 -9.18
N SER A 2 -55.85 13.99 -8.35
CA SER A 2 -55.23 12.76 -7.88
C SER A 2 -54.40 12.09 -9.01
N LEU A 3 -53.11 12.40 -9.00
CA LEU A 3 -52.05 11.63 -9.65
C LEU A 3 -51.06 11.24 -8.53
N LEU A 4 -51.39 10.13 -7.89
CA LEU A 4 -50.51 9.45 -6.94
C LEU A 4 -50.24 8.04 -7.46
N ASP A 5 -49.03 7.56 -7.15
CA ASP A 5 -48.56 6.18 -7.20
C ASP A 5 -48.01 5.65 -8.54
N LYS A 6 -46.73 5.83 -8.67
CA LYS A 6 -45.87 4.77 -9.21
C LYS A 6 -44.68 4.55 -8.25
N ASN A 7 -44.91 3.66 -7.31
CA ASN A 7 -43.82 2.95 -6.61
C ASN A 7 -43.07 2.09 -7.66
N ILE A 8 -41.93 2.56 -8.09
CA ILE A 8 -40.95 1.72 -8.77
C ILE A 8 -40.09 1.10 -7.66
N LEU A 9 -40.31 -0.18 -7.46
CA LEU A 9 -39.43 -1.06 -6.68
C LEU A 9 -38.00 -0.91 -7.22
N VAL A 10 -37.18 -0.24 -6.45
CA VAL A 10 -35.74 -0.23 -6.64
C VAL A 10 -35.25 -1.58 -6.11
N ASP A 11 -34.95 -2.49 -7.03
CA ASP A 11 -34.27 -3.74 -6.71
C ASP A 11 -32.98 -3.41 -5.93
N SER A 12 -32.90 -3.96 -4.75
CA SER A 12 -31.79 -3.82 -3.81
C SER A 12 -30.56 -4.52 -4.38
N TYR A 13 -29.67 -3.75 -5.03
CA TYR A 13 -28.30 -4.16 -5.20
C TYR A 13 -27.64 -4.32 -3.82
N PRO A 14 -26.79 -5.33 -3.61
CA PRO A 14 -26.09 -5.49 -2.34
C PRO A 14 -25.26 -4.23 -2.07
N THR A 15 -25.70 -3.46 -1.11
CA THR A 15 -24.98 -2.28 -0.62
C THR A 15 -23.62 -2.72 -0.15
N MET A 16 -22.57 -2.19 -0.79
CA MET A 16 -21.21 -2.22 -0.25
C MET A 16 -21.23 -1.82 1.23
N PRO A 17 -20.39 -2.42 2.09
CA PRO A 17 -20.39 -2.10 3.51
C PRO A 17 -20.20 -0.60 3.71
N LYS A 18 -21.08 -0.01 4.53
CA LYS A 18 -21.17 1.44 4.83
C LYS A 18 -20.00 1.96 5.68
N ASN A 19 -18.76 1.60 5.42
CA ASN A 19 -17.65 2.03 6.26
C ASN A 19 -16.56 2.67 5.39
N GLU A 20 -16.49 3.98 5.33
CA GLU A 20 -15.38 4.83 4.88
C GLU A 20 -15.64 5.80 3.71
N THR A 21 -16.61 5.56 2.84
CA THR A 21 -16.88 6.44 1.67
C THR A 21 -17.77 7.66 1.97
N THR A 22 -18.15 7.89 3.24
CA THR A 22 -19.06 8.97 3.62
C THR A 22 -18.36 10.22 4.15
N LEU A 23 -17.03 10.20 4.32
CA LEU A 23 -16.29 11.33 4.88
C LEU A 23 -16.52 12.60 4.06
N THR A 24 -16.82 13.69 4.74
CA THR A 24 -16.87 15.02 4.14
C THR A 24 -15.44 15.54 3.87
N PRO A 25 -15.26 16.52 2.97
CA PRO A 25 -13.94 17.11 2.75
C PRO A 25 -13.29 17.69 4.01
N ARG A 26 -14.09 18.18 4.97
CA ARG A 26 -13.58 18.70 6.26
C ARG A 26 -13.04 17.57 7.12
N GLU A 27 -13.79 16.48 7.27
CA GLU A 27 -13.33 15.31 8.02
C GLU A 27 -12.08 14.67 7.41
N ILE A 28 -11.97 14.62 6.06
CA ILE A 28 -10.75 14.17 5.39
C ILE A 28 -9.56 15.07 5.75
N VAL A 29 -9.73 16.39 5.75
CA VAL A 29 -8.67 17.34 6.14
C VAL A 29 -8.29 17.14 7.61
N GLU A 30 -9.25 17.02 8.51
CA GLU A 30 -9.01 16.76 9.94
C GLU A 30 -8.23 15.46 10.19
N GLN A 31 -8.56 14.40 9.45
CA GLN A 31 -7.81 13.14 9.51
C GLN A 31 -6.38 13.29 8.95
N LEU A 32 -6.20 14.06 7.88
CA LEU A 32 -4.88 14.35 7.34
C LEU A 32 -4.05 15.23 8.29
N ASP A 33 -4.70 16.14 9.03
CA ASP A 33 -4.04 17.01 10.03
C ASP A 33 -3.41 16.22 11.17
N GLN A 34 -3.92 15.03 11.50
CA GLN A 34 -3.33 14.13 12.50
C GLN A 34 -1.94 13.60 12.10
N HIS A 35 -1.59 13.67 10.81
CA HIS A 35 -0.36 13.08 10.28
C HIS A 35 0.53 14.07 9.56
N ILE A 36 -0.03 15.14 9.03
CA ILE A 36 0.67 16.08 8.14
C ILE A 36 0.48 17.49 8.68
N VAL A 37 1.59 18.14 8.96
CA VAL A 37 1.60 19.53 9.42
C VAL A 37 1.49 20.50 8.24
N GLY A 38 0.73 21.57 8.38
CA GLY A 38 0.60 22.59 7.36
C GLY A 38 -0.12 22.12 6.08
N GLN A 39 0.27 22.67 4.93
CA GLN A 39 -0.18 22.29 3.59
C GLN A 39 -1.70 22.31 3.36
N ALA A 40 -2.41 23.28 3.95
CA ALA A 40 -3.87 23.34 3.96
C ALA A 40 -4.49 23.29 2.54
N ASN A 41 -3.90 23.99 1.57
CA ASN A 41 -4.40 24.01 0.19
C ASN A 41 -4.31 22.64 -0.48
N ALA A 42 -3.21 21.92 -0.28
CA ALA A 42 -3.02 20.58 -0.83
C ALA A 42 -4.00 19.56 -0.21
N LYS A 43 -4.15 19.57 1.11
CA LYS A 43 -5.13 18.74 1.82
C LYS A 43 -6.56 19.00 1.34
N ARG A 44 -6.93 20.27 1.18
CA ARG A 44 -8.25 20.68 0.67
C ARG A 44 -8.48 20.19 -0.76
N ALA A 45 -7.49 20.33 -1.65
CA ALA A 45 -7.60 19.91 -3.05
C ALA A 45 -7.83 18.38 -3.16
N VAL A 46 -7.04 17.59 -2.45
CA VAL A 46 -7.18 16.13 -2.46
C VAL A 46 -8.50 15.66 -1.81
N ALA A 47 -8.93 16.33 -0.73
CA ALA A 47 -10.22 16.03 -0.09
C ALA A 47 -11.41 16.31 -1.03
N ILE A 48 -11.36 17.41 -1.78
CA ILE A 48 -12.37 17.74 -2.81
C ILE A 48 -12.35 16.69 -3.93
N ALA A 49 -11.18 16.27 -4.41
CA ALA A 49 -11.06 15.29 -5.48
C ALA A 49 -11.71 13.94 -5.08
N ILE A 50 -11.46 13.47 -3.87
CA ILE A 50 -12.10 12.24 -3.36
C ILE A 50 -13.62 12.43 -3.19
N ARG A 51 -14.06 13.55 -2.65
CA ARG A 51 -15.50 13.80 -2.50
C ARG A 51 -16.21 13.90 -3.86
N ASN A 52 -15.55 14.44 -4.87
CA ASN A 52 -16.10 14.48 -6.23
C ASN A 52 -16.19 13.07 -6.83
N ARG A 53 -15.26 12.17 -6.53
CA ARG A 53 -15.35 10.75 -6.91
C ARG A 53 -16.58 10.09 -6.27
N TRP A 54 -16.82 10.29 -4.99
CA TRP A 54 -18.02 9.80 -4.32
C TRP A 54 -19.29 10.40 -4.92
N ARG A 55 -19.32 11.73 -5.20
CA ARG A 55 -20.47 12.38 -5.87
C ARG A 55 -20.75 11.76 -7.24
N ARG A 56 -19.68 11.48 -8.01
CA ARG A 56 -19.80 10.84 -9.31
C ARG A 56 -20.47 9.46 -9.22
N GLN A 57 -20.15 8.66 -8.22
CA GLN A 57 -20.77 7.34 -7.99
C GLN A 57 -22.26 7.42 -7.66
N GLN A 58 -22.77 8.60 -7.25
CA GLN A 58 -24.20 8.84 -6.99
C GLN A 58 -24.97 9.34 -8.24
N LEU A 59 -24.27 9.58 -9.35
CA LEU A 59 -24.92 10.02 -10.60
C LEU A 59 -25.53 8.83 -11.33
N SER A 60 -26.49 9.14 -12.23
CA SER A 60 -26.99 8.16 -13.21
C SER A 60 -25.87 7.68 -14.12
N ASP A 61 -26.03 6.48 -14.69
CA ASP A 61 -24.98 5.84 -15.50
C ASP A 61 -24.51 6.73 -16.67
N ASP A 62 -25.41 7.43 -17.33
CA ASP A 62 -25.10 8.32 -18.44
C ASP A 62 -24.17 9.47 -17.98
N LEU A 63 -24.56 10.19 -16.90
CA LEU A 63 -23.77 11.28 -16.37
C LEU A 63 -22.47 10.80 -15.71
N ARG A 64 -22.47 9.61 -15.14
CA ARG A 64 -21.29 9.02 -14.51
C ARG A 64 -20.17 8.74 -15.51
N GLN A 65 -20.50 8.39 -16.75
CA GLN A 65 -19.53 8.19 -17.82
C GLN A 65 -18.92 9.49 -18.32
N GLU A 66 -19.69 10.58 -18.33
CA GLU A 66 -19.22 11.90 -18.78
C GLU A 66 -18.34 12.65 -17.77
N VAL A 67 -18.47 12.31 -16.46
CA VAL A 67 -17.73 13.00 -15.40
C VAL A 67 -16.41 12.31 -15.11
N SER A 68 -15.33 12.83 -15.69
CA SER A 68 -13.95 12.37 -15.37
C SER A 68 -13.41 12.99 -14.09
N PRO A 69 -12.51 12.28 -13.35
CA PRO A 69 -11.82 12.83 -12.20
C PRO A 69 -10.95 14.01 -12.61
N LYS A 70 -10.75 14.94 -11.68
CA LYS A 70 -9.83 16.07 -11.89
C LYS A 70 -8.48 15.72 -11.28
N ASN A 71 -7.50 15.44 -12.13
CA ASN A 71 -6.15 15.13 -11.71
C ASN A 71 -5.47 16.34 -11.08
N ILE A 72 -4.49 16.09 -10.20
CA ILE A 72 -3.85 17.11 -9.37
C ILE A 72 -2.36 17.13 -9.69
N LEU A 73 -1.81 18.32 -9.89
CA LEU A 73 -0.38 18.58 -9.95
C LEU A 73 0.05 19.25 -8.65
N MET A 74 0.89 18.57 -7.86
CA MET A 74 1.48 19.08 -6.63
C MET A 74 2.89 19.62 -6.92
N ILE A 75 3.10 20.89 -6.61
CA ILE A 75 4.34 21.62 -6.85
C ILE A 75 4.95 21.96 -5.49
N GLY A 76 6.24 21.74 -5.30
CA GLY A 76 6.94 22.14 -4.06
C GLY A 76 8.18 21.31 -3.81
N SER A 77 9.03 21.79 -2.93
CA SER A 77 10.33 21.22 -2.59
C SER A 77 10.23 19.75 -2.13
N THR A 78 11.34 19.02 -2.18
CA THR A 78 11.42 17.65 -1.66
C THR A 78 11.15 17.64 -0.15
N GLY A 79 10.42 16.64 0.33
CA GLY A 79 10.20 16.46 1.77
C GLY A 79 9.14 17.36 2.41
N VAL A 80 8.36 18.14 1.64
CA VAL A 80 7.25 18.96 2.18
C VAL A 80 5.93 18.23 2.37
N GLY A 81 5.90 16.90 2.12
CA GLY A 81 4.73 16.06 2.40
C GLY A 81 3.88 15.64 1.19
N LYS A 82 4.28 15.96 -0.06
CA LYS A 82 3.52 15.60 -1.28
C LYS A 82 3.08 14.13 -1.31
N THR A 83 4.03 13.22 -1.22
CA THR A 83 3.77 11.76 -1.25
C THR A 83 2.95 11.31 -0.04
N GLU A 84 3.20 11.88 1.14
CA GLU A 84 2.53 11.48 2.37
C GLU A 84 1.04 11.87 2.35
N ILE A 85 0.70 13.04 1.81
CA ILE A 85 -0.69 13.46 1.60
C ILE A 85 -1.44 12.42 0.75
N ALA A 86 -0.88 12.01 -0.39
CA ALA A 86 -1.53 11.05 -1.28
C ALA A 86 -1.64 9.65 -0.65
N ARG A 87 -0.58 9.19 0.05
CA ARG A 87 -0.55 7.90 0.73
C ARG A 87 -1.59 7.83 1.85
N ARG A 88 -1.65 8.86 2.72
CA ARG A 88 -2.62 8.91 3.82
C ARG A 88 -4.04 9.00 3.30
N LEU A 89 -4.26 9.78 2.24
CA LEU A 89 -5.56 9.86 1.58
C LEU A 89 -6.03 8.49 1.10
N ALA A 90 -5.17 7.75 0.38
CA ALA A 90 -5.48 6.41 -0.11
C ALA A 90 -5.80 5.45 1.04
N LYS A 91 -5.03 5.51 2.13
CA LYS A 91 -5.27 4.69 3.33
C LYS A 91 -6.60 5.04 4.00
N LEU A 92 -6.94 6.32 4.12
CA LEU A 92 -8.21 6.79 4.71
C LEU A 92 -9.44 6.34 3.90
N THR A 93 -9.28 6.21 2.59
CA THR A 93 -10.37 5.83 1.69
C THR A 93 -10.33 4.36 1.27
N ASN A 94 -9.42 3.58 1.85
CA ASN A 94 -9.14 2.19 1.46
C ASN A 94 -9.00 2.01 -0.05
N ALA A 95 -8.45 3.03 -0.72
CA ALA A 95 -8.27 3.06 -2.16
C ALA A 95 -6.97 2.36 -2.57
N PRO A 96 -6.96 1.59 -3.67
CA PRO A 96 -5.74 1.09 -4.25
C PRO A 96 -4.79 2.24 -4.56
N PHE A 97 -3.55 2.11 -4.14
CA PHE A 97 -2.55 3.18 -4.27
C PHE A 97 -1.20 2.63 -4.71
N ILE A 98 -0.66 3.25 -5.74
CA ILE A 98 0.73 3.05 -6.13
C ILE A 98 1.48 4.38 -6.19
N LYS A 99 2.75 4.33 -5.86
CA LYS A 99 3.69 5.42 -6.07
C LYS A 99 4.71 4.99 -7.12
N VAL A 100 4.81 5.76 -8.19
CA VAL A 100 5.77 5.55 -9.26
C VAL A 100 6.58 6.81 -9.50
N GLU A 101 7.82 6.66 -9.89
CA GLU A 101 8.70 7.77 -10.29
C GLU A 101 8.68 7.87 -11.81
N ALA A 102 8.36 9.04 -12.34
CA ALA A 102 8.27 9.26 -13.79
C ALA A 102 9.59 8.94 -14.52
N THR A 103 10.72 9.08 -13.82
CA THR A 103 12.06 8.79 -14.34
C THR A 103 12.37 7.31 -14.55
N LYS A 104 11.56 6.40 -13.99
CA LYS A 104 11.73 4.93 -14.16
C LYS A 104 11.15 4.42 -15.47
N TYR A 105 10.35 5.25 -16.14
CA TYR A 105 9.77 4.91 -17.43
C TYR A 105 10.63 5.39 -18.58
N THR A 106 10.59 4.64 -19.66
CA THR A 106 11.26 4.97 -20.91
C THR A 106 10.25 4.90 -22.05
N GLU A 107 10.52 5.66 -23.11
CA GLU A 107 9.73 5.60 -24.34
C GLU A 107 9.62 4.17 -24.87
N VAL A 108 8.46 3.79 -25.39
CA VAL A 108 8.19 2.47 -25.94
C VAL A 108 9.26 2.12 -27.01
N GLY A 109 9.89 0.95 -26.82
CA GLY A 109 10.98 0.48 -27.69
C GLY A 109 12.40 0.70 -27.15
N TYR A 110 12.56 1.43 -26.04
CA TYR A 110 13.83 1.55 -25.31
C TYR A 110 13.88 0.62 -24.09
N TYR A 111 15.07 0.36 -23.59
CA TYR A 111 15.27 -0.47 -22.39
C TYR A 111 14.74 0.26 -21.15
N GLY A 112 13.65 -0.22 -20.57
CA GLY A 112 13.03 0.36 -19.37
C GLY A 112 11.62 -0.18 -19.16
N ARG A 113 10.96 0.33 -18.13
CA ARG A 113 9.57 -0.03 -17.83
C ARG A 113 8.63 0.72 -18.75
N ASP A 114 7.59 0.04 -19.25
CA ASP A 114 6.50 0.67 -19.95
C ASP A 114 5.56 1.39 -18.97
N VAL A 115 4.87 2.43 -19.42
CA VAL A 115 3.95 3.22 -18.60
C VAL A 115 2.70 2.42 -18.20
N GLU A 116 2.30 1.40 -18.95
CA GLU A 116 1.16 0.55 -18.65
C GLU A 116 1.41 -0.30 -17.40
N SER A 117 2.69 -0.59 -17.08
CA SER A 117 3.05 -1.38 -15.90
C SER A 117 2.51 -0.76 -14.61
N MET A 118 2.34 0.58 -14.53
CA MET A 118 1.71 1.21 -13.36
C MET A 118 0.26 0.79 -13.17
N VAL A 119 -0.49 0.58 -14.25
CA VAL A 119 -1.88 0.14 -14.17
C VAL A 119 -1.94 -1.33 -13.74
N ARG A 120 -1.01 -2.15 -14.23
CA ARG A 120 -0.88 -3.55 -13.79
C ARG A 120 -0.53 -3.65 -12.31
N GLU A 121 0.42 -2.85 -11.81
CA GLU A 121 0.75 -2.77 -10.37
C GLU A 121 -0.42 -2.28 -9.52
N LEU A 122 -1.21 -1.32 -10.02
CA LEU A 122 -2.41 -0.86 -9.33
C LEU A 122 -3.45 -1.98 -9.19
N LEU A 123 -3.65 -2.76 -10.25
CA LEU A 123 -4.55 -3.91 -10.20
C LEU A 123 -4.07 -4.98 -9.22
N ASP A 124 -2.78 -5.33 -9.22
CA ASP A 124 -2.22 -6.29 -8.26
C ASP A 124 -2.43 -5.81 -6.80
N ASN A 125 -2.29 -4.51 -6.54
CA ASN A 125 -2.62 -3.91 -5.24
C ASN A 125 -4.12 -4.04 -4.91
N SER A 126 -4.99 -3.78 -5.89
CA SER A 126 -6.45 -3.92 -5.75
C SER A 126 -6.86 -5.35 -5.44
N ILE A 127 -6.26 -6.33 -6.10
CA ILE A 127 -6.48 -7.76 -5.84
C ILE A 127 -6.13 -8.10 -4.39
N GLY A 128 -5.01 -7.56 -3.88
CA GLY A 128 -4.61 -7.73 -2.48
C GLY A 128 -5.65 -7.20 -1.51
N ILE A 129 -6.18 -5.99 -1.75
CA ILE A 129 -7.21 -5.36 -0.91
C ILE A 129 -8.51 -6.17 -0.93
N VAL A 130 -9.01 -6.53 -2.12
CA VAL A 130 -10.26 -7.28 -2.26
C VAL A 130 -10.13 -8.67 -1.64
N ARG A 131 -8.99 -9.35 -1.86
CA ARG A 131 -8.72 -10.66 -1.26
C ARG A 131 -8.75 -10.57 0.27
N GLN A 132 -8.13 -9.55 0.86
CA GLN A 132 -8.14 -9.36 2.31
C GLN A 132 -9.56 -9.13 2.84
N GLN A 133 -10.35 -8.29 2.17
CA GLN A 133 -11.74 -8.03 2.55
C GLN A 133 -12.60 -9.30 2.45
N GLN A 134 -12.50 -10.05 1.35
CA GLN A 134 -13.26 -11.27 1.16
C GLN A 134 -12.83 -12.38 2.13
N ARG A 135 -11.54 -12.46 2.50
CA ARG A 135 -11.03 -13.40 3.53
C ARG A 135 -11.71 -13.17 4.88
N GLU A 136 -11.92 -11.93 5.28
CA GLU A 136 -12.62 -11.65 6.54
C GLU A 136 -14.08 -12.16 6.50
N THR A 137 -14.74 -12.13 5.36
CA THR A 137 -16.13 -12.64 5.22
C THR A 137 -16.22 -14.16 5.26
N VAL A 138 -15.22 -14.87 4.73
CA VAL A 138 -15.21 -16.34 4.67
C VAL A 138 -14.46 -16.97 5.85
N LYS A 139 -13.90 -16.17 6.75
CA LYS A 139 -13.02 -16.62 7.85
C LYS A 139 -13.67 -17.67 8.72
N ALA A 140 -14.91 -17.45 9.16
CA ALA A 140 -15.64 -18.38 10.03
C ALA A 140 -15.88 -19.74 9.34
N ASP A 141 -16.26 -19.74 8.05
CA ASP A 141 -16.48 -20.94 7.27
C ASP A 141 -15.16 -21.68 7.00
N ALA A 142 -14.08 -20.92 6.73
CA ALA A 142 -12.74 -21.47 6.55
C ALA A 142 -12.21 -22.12 7.83
N GLU A 143 -12.42 -21.50 9.00
CA GLU A 143 -12.05 -22.07 10.30
C GLU A 143 -12.80 -23.39 10.57
N HIS A 144 -14.12 -23.42 10.28
CA HIS A 144 -14.91 -24.62 10.42
C HIS A 144 -14.39 -25.77 9.54
N ARG A 145 -14.19 -25.49 8.23
CA ARG A 145 -13.63 -26.47 7.28
C ARG A 145 -12.22 -26.93 7.64
N THR A 146 -11.40 -26.00 8.16
CA THR A 146 -10.05 -26.32 8.63
C THR A 146 -10.08 -27.34 9.78
N ASN A 147 -10.96 -27.11 10.76
CA ASN A 147 -11.11 -28.02 11.88
C ASN A 147 -11.65 -29.41 11.43
N ASP A 148 -12.64 -29.44 10.55
CA ASP A 148 -13.17 -30.67 10.01
C ASP A 148 -12.11 -31.46 9.25
N ARG A 149 -11.29 -30.80 8.41
CA ARG A 149 -10.20 -31.43 7.67
C ARG A 149 -9.07 -31.92 8.59
N LEU A 150 -8.74 -31.18 9.66
CA LEU A 150 -7.79 -31.66 10.67
C LEU A 150 -8.30 -32.89 11.40
N VAL A 151 -9.58 -32.94 11.76
CA VAL A 151 -10.21 -34.13 12.36
C VAL A 151 -10.18 -35.31 11.41
N GLU A 152 -10.42 -35.12 10.12
CA GLU A 152 -10.34 -36.18 9.10
C GLU A 152 -8.90 -36.73 8.95
N MET A 153 -7.88 -35.84 9.04
CA MET A 153 -6.47 -36.27 9.00
C MET A 153 -6.05 -37.00 10.27
N LEU A 154 -6.57 -36.59 11.44
CA LEU A 154 -6.29 -37.24 12.72
C LEU A 154 -7.05 -38.59 12.92
N CYS A 155 -8.22 -38.71 12.27
CA CYS A 155 -9.08 -39.88 12.33
C CYS A 155 -9.57 -40.28 10.92
N PRO A 156 -8.69 -40.83 10.08
CA PRO A 156 -9.04 -41.21 8.71
C PRO A 156 -10.13 -42.27 8.69
N THR A 157 -11.09 -42.11 7.78
CA THR A 157 -12.11 -43.14 7.58
C THR A 157 -11.45 -44.40 7.01
N PRO A 158 -11.55 -45.59 7.65
CA PRO A 158 -11.06 -46.79 7.03
C PRO A 158 -11.83 -47.04 5.73
N THR A 159 -11.11 -47.30 4.64
CA THR A 159 -11.68 -47.77 3.38
C THR A 159 -12.27 -49.15 3.60
N VAL A 160 -13.53 -49.23 4.04
CA VAL A 160 -14.21 -50.52 4.20
C VAL A 160 -14.68 -50.95 2.83
N SER A 161 -14.08 -52.05 2.33
CA SER A 161 -14.59 -52.78 1.21
C SER A 161 -15.93 -53.43 1.60
N PHE A 162 -16.89 -53.33 0.71
CA PHE A 162 -18.25 -53.86 0.77
C PHE A 162 -18.34 -55.24 1.45
N ALA A 163 -18.90 -55.33 2.67
CA ALA A 163 -19.47 -56.50 3.27
C ALA A 163 -20.49 -56.11 4.36
N ASP A 164 -21.69 -56.55 4.16
CA ASP A 164 -22.88 -56.72 4.99
C ASP A 164 -23.34 -55.70 6.06
N ASP A 165 -24.66 -55.42 6.01
CA ASP A 165 -25.41 -54.25 6.40
C ASP A 165 -25.61 -53.95 7.90
N GLU A 166 -25.30 -54.79 8.86
CA GLU A 166 -25.61 -54.55 10.29
C GLU A 166 -24.38 -54.21 11.15
N GLU A 167 -23.18 -54.68 10.84
CA GLU A 167 -21.95 -54.29 11.53
C GLU A 167 -21.45 -52.89 11.10
N SER A 168 -21.89 -52.40 9.94
CA SER A 168 -21.47 -51.13 9.39
C SER A 168 -22.10 -49.92 10.11
N THR A 169 -23.28 -50.04 10.71
CA THR A 169 -23.96 -48.95 11.41
C THR A 169 -23.34 -48.64 12.76
N THR A 170 -23.01 -49.70 13.55
CA THR A 170 -22.33 -49.54 14.84
C THR A 170 -20.90 -49.06 14.70
N ALA A 171 -20.19 -49.44 13.65
CA ALA A 171 -18.86 -48.91 13.33
C ALA A 171 -18.88 -47.45 12.92
N LYS A 172 -19.89 -46.98 12.15
CA LYS A 172 -20.08 -45.58 11.78
C LYS A 172 -20.39 -44.71 12.99
N GLU A 173 -21.31 -45.13 13.87
CA GLU A 173 -21.62 -44.38 15.11
C GLU A 173 -20.42 -44.27 16.05
N SER A 174 -19.60 -45.34 16.17
CA SER A 174 -18.36 -45.32 16.95
C SER A 174 -17.34 -44.35 16.38
N LEU A 175 -17.22 -44.30 15.05
CA LEU A 175 -16.33 -43.36 14.34
C LEU A 175 -16.78 -41.91 14.52
N GLU A 176 -18.08 -41.62 14.41
CA GLU A 176 -18.64 -40.28 14.64
C GLU A 176 -18.39 -39.83 16.06
N ARG A 177 -18.64 -40.61 17.07
CA ARG A 177 -18.32 -40.30 18.47
C ARG A 177 -16.83 -40.04 18.70
N THR A 178 -15.96 -40.77 18.01
CA THR A 178 -14.51 -40.55 18.08
C THR A 178 -14.13 -39.23 17.43
N ARG A 179 -14.72 -38.91 16.28
CA ARG A 179 -14.51 -37.61 15.60
C ARG A 179 -15.01 -36.42 16.43
N GLU A 180 -16.18 -36.53 17.07
CA GLU A 180 -16.69 -35.50 17.98
C GLU A 180 -15.74 -35.26 19.16
N LYS A 181 -15.21 -36.31 19.77
CA LYS A 181 -14.21 -36.19 20.84
C LYS A 181 -12.93 -35.55 20.36
N MET A 182 -12.41 -35.96 19.16
CA MET A 182 -11.22 -35.37 18.57
C MET A 182 -11.45 -33.90 18.23
N LYS A 183 -12.65 -33.55 17.72
CA LYS A 183 -13.04 -32.15 17.47
C LYS A 183 -13.05 -31.34 18.75
N ALA A 184 -13.57 -31.87 19.83
CA ALA A 184 -13.57 -31.17 21.14
C ALA A 184 -12.13 -30.97 21.67
N MET A 185 -11.27 -31.97 21.60
CA MET A 185 -9.85 -31.87 22.00
C MET A 185 -9.07 -30.91 21.10
N LEU A 186 -9.37 -30.86 19.78
CA LEU A 186 -8.77 -29.93 18.83
C LEU A 186 -9.14 -28.47 19.15
N LEU A 187 -10.39 -28.24 19.52
CA LEU A 187 -10.89 -26.92 19.94
C LEU A 187 -10.36 -26.50 21.32
N ALA A 188 -10.09 -27.45 22.20
CA ALA A 188 -9.45 -27.22 23.50
C ALA A 188 -7.94 -26.93 23.40
N GLY A 189 -7.32 -27.22 22.24
CA GLY A 189 -5.87 -27.01 22.02
C GLY A 189 -5.00 -28.19 22.48
N ASP A 190 -5.59 -29.32 22.93
CA ASP A 190 -4.85 -30.46 23.49
C ASP A 190 -4.04 -31.23 22.43
N LEU A 191 -4.28 -30.98 21.14
CA LEU A 191 -3.68 -31.71 20.02
C LEU A 191 -2.68 -30.89 19.21
N GLU A 192 -2.30 -29.70 19.64
CA GLU A 192 -1.47 -28.77 18.85
C GLU A 192 -0.06 -29.31 18.52
N GLU A 193 0.52 -30.12 19.42
CA GLU A 193 1.84 -30.75 19.25
C GLU A 193 1.80 -32.09 18.47
N ARG A 194 0.61 -32.60 18.17
CA ARG A 194 0.47 -33.88 17.45
C ARG A 194 0.84 -33.68 15.98
N GLU A 195 1.53 -34.68 15.42
CA GLU A 195 1.92 -34.67 14.00
C GLU A 195 0.80 -35.17 13.09
N VAL A 196 0.65 -34.50 11.94
CA VAL A 196 -0.25 -34.87 10.84
C VAL A 196 0.46 -34.82 9.51
N ASP A 197 0.13 -35.72 8.61
CA ASP A 197 0.69 -35.75 7.25
C ASP A 197 -0.10 -34.86 6.34
N LEU A 198 0.49 -33.72 5.94
CA LEU A 198 -0.11 -32.78 5.02
C LEU A 198 0.54 -32.88 3.65
N THR A 199 -0.28 -33.02 2.61
CA THR A 199 0.17 -32.89 1.22
C THR A 199 0.16 -31.40 0.85
N ILE A 200 1.35 -30.81 0.69
CA ILE A 200 1.52 -29.42 0.27
C ILE A 200 1.78 -29.43 -1.23
N GLU A 201 0.92 -28.74 -1.96
CA GLU A 201 1.14 -28.44 -3.37
C GLU A 201 2.09 -27.25 -3.46
N GLN A 202 3.35 -27.47 -3.77
CA GLN A 202 4.27 -26.39 -4.10
C GLN A 202 4.21 -26.16 -5.61
N LYS A 203 3.77 -24.97 -6.03
CA LYS A 203 4.02 -24.52 -7.40
C LYS A 203 5.55 -24.53 -7.59
N ALA A 204 6.02 -25.25 -8.58
CA ALA A 204 7.44 -25.25 -8.92
C ALA A 204 7.84 -23.79 -9.22
N SER A 205 8.79 -23.26 -8.46
CA SER A 205 9.42 -21.98 -8.83
C SER A 205 10.02 -22.16 -10.24
N PRO A 206 9.83 -21.24 -11.16
CA PRO A 206 10.46 -21.33 -12.47
C PRO A 206 11.98 -21.40 -12.25
N MET A 207 12.55 -22.61 -12.38
CA MET A 207 13.99 -22.76 -12.45
C MET A 207 14.45 -21.94 -13.65
N MET A 208 15.45 -21.11 -13.44
CA MET A 208 16.19 -20.41 -14.51
C MET A 208 16.65 -21.45 -15.53
N VAL A 209 15.88 -21.64 -16.58
CA VAL A 209 16.31 -22.40 -17.74
C VAL A 209 17.13 -21.46 -18.59
N GLY A 210 18.45 -21.56 -18.40
CA GLY A 210 19.46 -21.09 -19.33
C GLY A 210 19.41 -19.62 -19.73
N GLY A 211 20.02 -18.72 -18.95
CA GLY A 211 20.73 -17.55 -19.47
C GLY A 211 19.98 -16.43 -20.20
N MET A 212 18.69 -16.56 -20.46
CA MET A 212 17.85 -15.49 -21.01
C MET A 212 16.81 -15.08 -19.96
N GLY A 213 16.81 -13.81 -19.61
CA GLY A 213 15.93 -13.25 -18.58
C GLY A 213 14.46 -13.51 -18.92
N VAL A 214 13.74 -14.14 -18.00
CA VAL A 214 12.32 -14.47 -18.09
C VAL A 214 11.44 -13.20 -18.24
N GLU A 215 12.01 -12.03 -17.99
CA GLU A 215 11.34 -10.71 -18.09
C GLU A 215 11.01 -10.27 -19.53
N GLN A 216 11.55 -10.94 -20.55
CA GLN A 216 11.31 -10.62 -21.96
C GLN A 216 10.41 -11.62 -22.70
N MET A 217 9.85 -12.61 -21.99
CA MET A 217 8.93 -13.56 -22.62
C MET A 217 7.51 -12.98 -22.63
N ASP A 218 6.85 -13.11 -23.78
CA ASP A 218 5.46 -12.69 -24.01
C ASP A 218 4.53 -13.22 -22.91
N MET A 219 3.62 -12.39 -22.40
CA MET A 219 2.72 -12.73 -21.28
C MET A 219 1.88 -14.00 -21.57
N ASP A 220 1.53 -14.23 -22.81
CA ASP A 220 0.81 -15.43 -23.26
C ASP A 220 1.63 -16.72 -23.08
N PHE A 221 2.94 -16.65 -23.26
CA PHE A 221 3.83 -17.79 -23.09
C PHE A 221 4.08 -18.10 -21.59
N GLN A 222 4.16 -17.07 -20.74
CA GLN A 222 4.24 -17.26 -19.29
C GLN A 222 2.98 -17.94 -18.74
N GLY A 223 1.79 -17.49 -19.17
CA GLY A 223 0.52 -18.08 -18.76
C GLY A 223 0.33 -19.53 -19.23
N MET A 224 0.90 -19.87 -20.41
CA MET A 224 0.88 -21.23 -20.95
C MET A 224 1.85 -22.14 -20.21
N LEU A 225 3.03 -21.64 -19.85
CA LEU A 225 4.06 -22.37 -19.09
C LEU A 225 3.56 -22.66 -17.66
N GLU A 226 2.87 -21.73 -17.02
CA GLU A 226 2.31 -21.90 -15.66
C GLU A 226 1.22 -22.96 -15.60
N LYS A 227 0.49 -23.17 -16.70
CA LYS A 227 -0.53 -24.25 -16.82
C LYS A 227 0.06 -25.62 -17.11
N ILE A 228 1.27 -25.71 -17.66
CA ILE A 228 1.91 -26.97 -18.06
C ILE A 228 2.90 -27.48 -16.98
N MET A 229 3.35 -26.60 -16.07
CA MET A 229 4.26 -27.03 -15.01
C MET A 229 3.61 -28.01 -14.04
N PRO A 230 4.25 -29.18 -13.80
CA PRO A 230 3.73 -30.16 -12.85
C PRO A 230 3.75 -29.57 -11.43
N THR A 231 2.62 -29.62 -10.75
CA THR A 231 2.53 -29.31 -9.32
C THR A 231 3.25 -30.42 -8.55
N ASN A 232 4.36 -30.12 -7.91
CA ASN A 232 5.03 -31.08 -7.04
C ASN A 232 4.24 -31.22 -5.73
N ARG A 233 3.63 -32.39 -5.54
CA ARG A 233 2.94 -32.77 -4.31
C ARG A 233 3.94 -33.40 -3.34
N THR A 234 4.31 -32.65 -2.30
CA THR A 234 5.23 -33.15 -1.27
C THR A 234 4.43 -33.42 0.01
N LYS A 235 4.50 -34.68 0.49
CA LYS A 235 3.97 -35.01 1.81
C LYS A 235 4.98 -34.58 2.87
N LYS A 236 4.51 -33.79 3.83
CA LYS A 236 5.31 -33.34 4.99
C LYS A 236 4.55 -33.66 6.26
N SER A 237 5.24 -34.27 7.25
CA SER A 237 4.73 -34.41 8.61
C SER A 237 4.94 -33.07 9.34
N LEU A 238 3.86 -32.51 9.87
CA LEU A 238 3.84 -31.21 10.55
C LEU A 238 3.00 -31.30 11.81
N THR A 239 3.30 -30.50 12.82
CA THR A 239 2.43 -30.37 13.99
C THR A 239 1.07 -29.77 13.58
N VAL A 240 0.01 -30.13 14.30
CA VAL A 240 -1.37 -29.63 14.08
C VAL A 240 -1.39 -28.11 14.06
N SER A 241 -0.65 -27.43 14.95
CA SER A 241 -0.53 -25.98 14.98
C SER A 241 -0.07 -25.41 13.63
N ARG A 242 1.00 -25.97 13.04
CA ARG A 242 1.52 -25.54 11.73
C ARG A 242 0.60 -25.98 10.58
N ALA A 243 0.05 -27.18 10.64
CA ALA A 243 -0.88 -27.69 9.65
C ALA A 243 -2.15 -26.85 9.60
N ARG A 244 -2.68 -26.42 10.76
CA ARG A 244 -3.85 -25.54 10.88
C ARG A 244 -3.70 -24.26 10.07
N ALA A 245 -2.56 -23.56 10.20
CA ALA A 245 -2.31 -22.33 9.47
C ALA A 245 -2.31 -22.56 7.95
N ILE A 246 -1.65 -23.64 7.48
CA ILE A 246 -1.58 -23.96 6.05
C ILE A 246 -2.95 -24.37 5.49
N ILE A 247 -3.68 -25.21 6.23
CA ILE A 247 -5.01 -25.67 5.81
C ILE A 247 -6.00 -24.51 5.79
N PHE A 248 -5.94 -23.63 6.79
CA PHE A 248 -6.78 -22.42 6.83
C PHE A 248 -6.58 -21.54 5.59
N GLU A 249 -5.32 -21.30 5.18
CA GLU A 249 -5.02 -20.58 3.95
C GLU A 249 -5.62 -21.28 2.72
N GLN A 250 -5.46 -22.60 2.63
CA GLN A 250 -6.00 -23.39 1.53
C GLN A 250 -7.54 -23.36 1.48
N GLU A 251 -8.21 -23.43 2.63
CA GLU A 251 -9.67 -23.39 2.70
C GLU A 251 -10.21 -21.98 2.42
N CYS A 252 -9.52 -20.91 2.87
CA CYS A 252 -9.83 -19.54 2.44
C CYS A 252 -9.74 -19.40 0.90
N ASP A 253 -8.63 -19.87 0.30
CA ASP A 253 -8.44 -19.77 -1.15
C ASP A 253 -9.47 -20.57 -1.96
N LYS A 254 -9.94 -21.73 -1.43
CA LYS A 254 -11.01 -22.51 -2.06
C LYS A 254 -12.39 -21.88 -1.97
N LEU A 255 -12.65 -21.13 -0.88
CA LEU A 255 -13.92 -20.42 -0.68
C LEU A 255 -14.01 -19.15 -1.51
N LEU A 256 -12.87 -18.60 -1.95
CA LEU A 256 -12.81 -17.42 -2.79
C LEU A 256 -12.97 -17.80 -4.26
N ASP A 257 -13.96 -17.20 -4.92
CA ASP A 257 -14.14 -17.31 -6.37
C ASP A 257 -13.15 -16.36 -7.06
N ALA A 258 -12.14 -16.92 -7.72
CA ALA A 258 -11.07 -16.13 -8.35
C ALA A 258 -11.59 -15.17 -9.42
N ASP A 259 -12.62 -15.54 -10.18
CA ASP A 259 -13.15 -14.69 -11.24
C ASP A 259 -13.92 -13.51 -10.67
N LYS A 260 -14.74 -13.73 -9.64
CA LYS A 260 -15.44 -12.65 -8.92
C LYS A 260 -14.46 -11.72 -8.20
N LEU A 261 -13.40 -12.28 -7.62
CA LEU A 261 -12.35 -11.50 -6.96
C LEU A 261 -11.64 -10.60 -7.98
N ASN A 262 -11.26 -11.13 -9.14
CA ASN A 262 -10.58 -10.37 -10.18
C ASN A 262 -11.50 -9.26 -10.73
N GLN A 263 -12.78 -9.55 -10.98
CA GLN A 263 -13.74 -8.57 -11.44
C GLN A 263 -13.93 -7.44 -10.42
N ALA A 264 -14.13 -7.77 -9.15
CA ALA A 264 -14.25 -6.78 -8.08
C ALA A 264 -12.97 -5.94 -7.91
N ALA A 265 -11.79 -6.54 -8.11
CA ALA A 265 -10.51 -5.83 -8.06
C ALA A 265 -10.34 -4.87 -9.25
N ILE A 266 -10.77 -5.26 -10.46
CA ILE A 266 -10.78 -4.38 -11.63
C ILE A 266 -11.71 -3.19 -11.37
N GLU A 267 -12.94 -3.43 -10.93
CA GLU A 267 -13.89 -2.38 -10.59
C GLU A 267 -13.34 -1.43 -9.50
N LEU A 268 -12.66 -1.97 -8.49
CA LEU A 268 -12.04 -1.18 -7.44
C LEU A 268 -10.88 -0.33 -8.00
N ALA A 269 -10.02 -0.91 -8.84
CA ALA A 269 -8.91 -0.20 -9.48
C ALA A 269 -9.41 0.95 -10.37
N GLU A 270 -10.37 0.67 -11.24
CA GLU A 270 -10.95 1.65 -12.16
C GLU A 270 -11.64 2.80 -11.44
N ASN A 271 -12.48 2.50 -10.45
CA ASN A 271 -13.33 3.51 -9.81
C ASN A 271 -12.71 4.20 -8.60
N SER A 272 -11.75 3.55 -7.93
CA SER A 272 -11.15 4.04 -6.68
C SER A 272 -9.64 4.15 -6.70
N GLY A 273 -8.96 3.66 -7.75
CA GLY A 273 -7.51 3.67 -7.87
C GLY A 273 -6.90 5.07 -7.82
N ILE A 274 -5.72 5.17 -7.20
CA ILE A 274 -4.92 6.40 -7.13
C ILE A 274 -3.51 6.07 -7.59
N ILE A 275 -3.04 6.76 -8.61
CA ILE A 275 -1.66 6.69 -9.10
C ILE A 275 -0.94 7.99 -8.76
N PHE A 276 0.12 7.88 -7.96
CA PHE A 276 0.97 9.00 -7.61
C PHE A 276 2.23 8.98 -8.47
N LEU A 277 2.33 9.95 -9.38
CA LEU A 277 3.47 10.14 -10.28
C LEU A 277 4.45 11.12 -9.65
N ASP A 278 5.55 10.61 -9.08
CA ASP A 278 6.58 11.45 -8.49
C ASP A 278 7.61 11.89 -9.52
N GLU A 279 8.29 13.00 -9.25
CA GLU A 279 9.37 13.55 -10.08
C GLU A 279 8.96 13.86 -11.53
N ILE A 280 7.72 14.32 -11.75
CA ILE A 280 7.23 14.65 -13.10
C ILE A 280 8.02 15.81 -13.75
N ASP A 281 8.64 16.67 -12.96
CA ASP A 281 9.52 17.74 -13.43
C ASP A 281 10.83 17.23 -14.08
N LYS A 282 11.22 15.98 -13.80
CA LYS A 282 12.43 15.38 -14.38
C LYS A 282 12.24 14.86 -15.80
N VAL A 283 10.99 14.67 -16.23
CA VAL A 283 10.67 14.26 -17.61
C VAL A 283 10.33 15.47 -18.50
N VAL A 284 10.47 16.68 -17.98
CA VAL A 284 10.46 17.91 -18.79
C VAL A 284 11.72 17.92 -19.66
N ALA A 285 11.56 18.16 -20.96
CA ALA A 285 12.69 18.26 -21.88
C ALA A 285 13.49 19.54 -21.65
N GLY A 286 14.80 19.41 -21.52
CA GLY A 286 15.73 20.55 -21.52
C GLY A 286 16.21 20.87 -22.93
N GLU A 287 17.01 21.92 -23.14
CA GLU A 287 17.55 22.32 -24.44
C GLU A 287 18.77 21.48 -24.93
N GLY A 288 18.81 20.14 -24.74
CA GLY A 288 19.97 19.28 -25.01
C GLY A 288 19.71 18.06 -25.91
N LYS A 289 20.70 17.65 -26.70
CA LYS A 289 20.55 16.96 -28.00
C LYS A 289 20.22 15.45 -28.08
N SER A 290 20.08 14.66 -27.03
CA SER A 290 19.66 13.22 -27.19
C SER A 290 18.92 12.62 -26.01
N ALA A 291 19.20 13.04 -24.78
CA ALA A 291 18.45 12.61 -23.61
C ALA A 291 17.03 13.20 -23.56
N ASP A 292 16.80 14.30 -24.30
CA ASP A 292 15.53 15.04 -24.29
C ASP A 292 14.43 14.36 -25.11
N VAL A 293 14.79 13.63 -26.16
CA VAL A 293 13.82 12.85 -26.98
C VAL A 293 13.18 11.76 -26.12
N SER A 294 13.97 11.06 -25.31
CA SER A 294 13.46 10.00 -24.42
C SER A 294 12.53 10.56 -23.32
N ARG A 295 12.82 11.75 -22.80
CA ARG A 295 11.97 12.41 -21.76
C ARG A 295 10.63 12.88 -22.33
N GLN A 296 10.63 13.45 -23.52
CA GLN A 296 9.38 13.80 -24.23
C GLN A 296 8.59 12.54 -24.60
N GLY A 297 9.26 11.44 -24.96
CA GLY A 297 8.65 10.14 -25.19
C GLY A 297 7.84 9.67 -23.99
N VAL A 298 8.41 9.74 -22.78
CA VAL A 298 7.69 9.37 -21.55
C VAL A 298 6.43 10.20 -21.34
N GLN A 299 6.46 11.52 -21.60
CA GLN A 299 5.26 12.35 -21.49
C GLN A 299 4.18 11.95 -22.52
N ARG A 300 4.59 11.59 -23.76
CA ARG A 300 3.67 11.12 -24.82
C ARG A 300 3.04 9.77 -24.44
N ASP A 301 3.84 8.86 -23.84
CA ASP A 301 3.34 7.55 -23.44
C ASP A 301 2.43 7.62 -22.21
N LEU A 302 2.66 8.58 -21.31
CA LEU A 302 1.79 8.86 -20.16
C LEU A 302 0.44 9.45 -20.57
N LEU A 303 0.39 10.20 -21.67
CA LEU A 303 -0.81 10.92 -22.09
C LEU A 303 -2.03 10.02 -22.29
N PRO A 304 -1.99 8.90 -23.06
CA PRO A 304 -3.13 8.00 -23.21
C PRO A 304 -3.60 7.42 -21.87
N ILE A 305 -2.65 7.10 -20.98
CA ILE A 305 -2.98 6.55 -19.65
C ILE A 305 -3.74 7.54 -18.79
N VAL A 306 -3.35 8.82 -18.83
CA VAL A 306 -3.99 9.90 -18.07
C VAL A 306 -5.28 10.40 -18.73
N GLU A 307 -5.41 10.27 -20.05
CA GLU A 307 -6.61 10.63 -20.81
C GLU A 307 -7.74 9.63 -20.68
N GLY A 308 -7.40 8.35 -20.49
CA GLY A 308 -8.32 7.23 -20.46
C GLY A 308 -8.04 6.25 -21.60
N THR A 309 -7.63 5.06 -21.24
CA THR A 309 -7.38 3.95 -22.17
C THR A 309 -7.66 2.62 -21.48
N SER A 310 -7.75 1.55 -22.27
CA SER A 310 -7.87 0.18 -21.77
C SER A 310 -6.50 -0.50 -21.77
N VAL A 311 -6.00 -0.84 -20.61
CA VAL A 311 -4.71 -1.53 -20.43
C VAL A 311 -4.96 -3.02 -20.26
N GLN A 312 -4.26 -3.83 -21.06
CA GLN A 312 -4.31 -5.29 -20.95
C GLN A 312 -3.49 -5.77 -19.76
N THR A 313 -4.10 -6.65 -18.96
CA THR A 313 -3.46 -7.29 -17.81
C THR A 313 -3.70 -8.80 -17.85
N LYS A 314 -2.99 -9.55 -17.01
CA LYS A 314 -3.20 -11.00 -16.85
C LYS A 314 -4.59 -11.40 -16.30
N HIS A 315 -5.34 -10.42 -15.73
CA HIS A 315 -6.65 -10.64 -15.13
C HIS A 315 -7.81 -10.04 -15.93
N GLY A 316 -7.52 -9.41 -17.05
CA GLY A 316 -8.49 -8.72 -17.91
C GLY A 316 -8.04 -7.30 -18.24
N TYR A 317 -8.94 -6.53 -18.85
CA TYR A 317 -8.69 -5.14 -19.21
C TYR A 317 -9.05 -4.21 -18.05
N VAL A 318 -8.22 -3.19 -17.84
CA VAL A 318 -8.44 -2.12 -16.85
C VAL A 318 -8.55 -0.80 -17.60
N LYS A 319 -9.66 -0.08 -17.40
CA LYS A 319 -9.88 1.26 -17.95
C LYS A 319 -9.32 2.31 -17.02
N THR A 320 -8.59 3.28 -17.56
CA THR A 320 -7.92 4.31 -16.75
C THR A 320 -8.74 5.60 -16.61
N ASP A 321 -9.87 5.73 -17.28
CA ASP A 321 -10.74 6.92 -17.38
C ASP A 321 -11.10 7.53 -16.01
N HIS A 322 -11.19 6.71 -14.97
CA HIS A 322 -11.65 7.14 -13.65
C HIS A 322 -10.63 6.95 -12.55
N ILE A 323 -9.41 6.54 -12.90
CA ILE A 323 -8.28 6.52 -11.99
C ILE A 323 -7.87 7.97 -11.68
N LEU A 324 -7.58 8.26 -10.41
CA LEU A 324 -7.09 9.57 -9.99
C LEU A 324 -5.58 9.61 -10.13
N PHE A 325 -5.08 10.47 -10.98
CA PHE A 325 -3.67 10.74 -11.10
C PHE A 325 -3.30 11.97 -10.26
N ILE A 326 -2.28 11.82 -9.42
CA ILE A 326 -1.68 12.89 -8.65
C ILE A 326 -0.22 12.97 -9.06
N ALA A 327 0.13 13.94 -9.88
CA ALA A 327 1.51 14.19 -10.26
C ALA A 327 2.19 15.11 -9.25
N ALA A 328 3.47 14.90 -8.99
CA ALA A 328 4.26 15.70 -8.07
C ALA A 328 5.64 16.01 -8.67
N GLY A 329 6.10 17.24 -8.49
CA GLY A 329 7.42 17.69 -8.91
C GLY A 329 7.93 18.81 -8.01
N ALA A 330 9.24 18.97 -7.96
CA ALA A 330 9.87 20.08 -7.25
C ALA A 330 9.87 21.37 -8.09
N PHE A 331 9.98 21.25 -9.41
CA PHE A 331 10.00 22.34 -10.37
C PHE A 331 11.03 23.44 -10.06
N HIS A 332 12.21 23.04 -9.51
CA HIS A 332 13.29 24.00 -9.21
C HIS A 332 13.97 24.56 -10.47
N ARG A 333 14.10 23.74 -11.52
CA ARG A 333 14.78 24.11 -12.78
C ARG A 333 13.81 24.32 -13.94
N HIS A 334 12.67 23.70 -13.87
CA HIS A 334 11.62 23.72 -14.88
C HIS A 334 10.35 24.30 -14.30
N GLN A 335 9.50 24.82 -15.17
CA GLN A 335 8.18 25.31 -14.78
C GLN A 335 7.10 24.30 -15.19
N PRO A 336 5.96 24.23 -14.48
CA PRO A 336 4.83 23.40 -14.90
C PRO A 336 4.33 23.69 -16.32
N SER A 337 4.57 24.90 -16.82
CA SER A 337 4.26 25.33 -18.20
C SER A 337 5.15 24.71 -19.26
N GLU A 338 6.26 24.08 -18.88
CA GLU A 338 7.18 23.40 -19.80
C GLU A 338 6.81 21.92 -20.03
N LEU A 339 5.85 21.40 -19.26
CA LEU A 339 5.21 20.10 -19.60
C LEU A 339 4.47 20.25 -20.93
N MET A 340 4.29 19.13 -21.66
CA MET A 340 3.51 19.13 -22.90
C MET A 340 2.10 19.73 -22.67
N PRO A 341 1.61 20.60 -23.54
CA PRO A 341 0.32 21.30 -23.36
C PRO A 341 -0.84 20.36 -23.11
N GLU A 342 -0.85 19.21 -23.77
CA GLU A 342 -1.88 18.19 -23.63
C GLU A 342 -1.86 17.62 -22.21
N LEU A 343 -0.68 17.31 -21.69
CA LEU A 343 -0.51 16.79 -20.33
C LEU A 343 -0.90 17.84 -19.29
N GLN A 344 -0.54 19.13 -19.52
CA GLN A 344 -0.96 20.25 -18.65
C GLN A 344 -2.50 20.34 -18.54
N GLY A 345 -3.21 20.13 -19.65
CA GLY A 345 -4.68 20.14 -19.70
C GLY A 345 -5.31 19.00 -18.88
N ARG A 346 -4.59 17.90 -18.70
CA ARG A 346 -5.06 16.72 -17.92
C ARG A 346 -4.79 16.84 -16.42
N PHE A 347 -4.00 17.84 -15.99
CA PHE A 347 -3.79 18.21 -14.58
C PHE A 347 -4.33 19.61 -14.28
N PRO A 348 -5.65 19.81 -14.29
CA PRO A 348 -6.28 21.12 -14.15
C PRO A 348 -6.15 21.71 -12.74
N ILE A 349 -5.97 20.85 -11.72
CA ILE A 349 -5.81 21.30 -10.33
C ILE A 349 -4.32 21.40 -10.03
N ARG A 350 -3.82 22.63 -9.86
CA ARG A 350 -2.44 22.88 -9.46
C ARG A 350 -2.41 23.35 -8.02
N VAL A 351 -1.56 22.73 -7.22
CA VAL A 351 -1.43 23.05 -5.79
C VAL A 351 0.04 23.20 -5.44
N GLU A 352 0.36 24.35 -4.90
CA GLU A 352 1.70 24.65 -4.38
C GLU A 352 1.76 24.28 -2.90
N LEU A 353 2.80 23.53 -2.53
CA LEU A 353 3.15 23.20 -1.18
C LEU A 353 4.28 24.15 -0.75
N ASN A 354 4.07 24.81 0.37
CA ASN A 354 5.04 25.73 0.92
C ASN A 354 6.23 24.98 1.55
N ASP A 355 7.40 25.63 1.54
CA ASP A 355 8.53 25.15 2.33
C ASP A 355 8.19 25.17 3.82
N LEU A 356 8.79 24.24 4.55
CA LEU A 356 8.54 24.09 5.97
C LEU A 356 9.28 25.19 6.76
N THR A 357 8.54 25.84 7.66
CA THR A 357 9.09 26.81 8.61
C THR A 357 9.69 26.09 9.82
N GLN A 358 10.45 26.83 10.66
CA GLN A 358 10.96 26.28 11.91
C GLN A 358 9.81 25.80 12.82
N ASP A 359 8.71 26.54 12.90
CA ASP A 359 7.54 26.14 13.66
C ASP A 359 6.90 24.83 13.11
N ASP A 360 6.88 24.69 11.78
CA ASP A 360 6.41 23.43 11.18
C ASP A 360 7.29 22.24 11.57
N PHE A 361 8.61 22.41 11.68
CA PHE A 361 9.51 21.35 12.17
C PHE A 361 9.23 20.98 13.61
N VAL A 362 9.00 21.95 14.51
CA VAL A 362 8.59 21.70 15.90
C VAL A 362 7.29 20.88 15.92
N ARG A 363 6.31 21.29 15.13
CA ARG A 363 5.03 20.62 15.03
C ARG A 363 5.16 19.21 14.45
N ILE A 364 5.99 18.98 13.43
CA ILE A 364 6.27 17.65 12.85
C ILE A 364 6.90 16.72 13.89
N LEU A 365 7.72 17.22 14.78
CA LEU A 365 8.34 16.44 15.85
C LEU A 365 7.36 16.09 16.98
N THR A 366 6.28 16.85 17.17
CA THR A 366 5.39 16.74 18.34
C THR A 366 3.97 16.29 18.05
N GLU A 367 3.30 16.90 17.05
CA GLU A 367 1.86 16.74 16.82
C GLU A 367 1.45 15.38 16.24
N PRO A 368 2.10 14.86 15.17
CA PRO A 368 1.64 13.63 14.52
C PRO A 368 1.54 12.45 15.50
N THR A 369 0.51 11.62 15.30
CA THR A 369 0.33 10.41 16.12
C THR A 369 1.55 9.50 16.11
N SER A 370 2.26 9.47 14.97
CA SER A 370 3.54 8.76 14.78
C SER A 370 4.67 9.75 14.53
N SER A 371 4.81 10.79 15.39
CA SER A 371 5.93 11.74 15.28
C SER A 371 7.28 11.03 15.42
N LEU A 372 8.32 11.59 14.82
CA LEU A 372 9.67 11.00 14.89
C LEU A 372 10.16 10.81 16.31
N THR A 373 9.90 11.77 17.20
CA THR A 373 10.24 11.65 18.63
C THR A 373 9.61 10.42 19.26
N LYS A 374 8.32 10.15 19.01
CA LYS A 374 7.63 8.95 19.51
C LYS A 374 8.17 7.66 18.91
N GLN A 375 8.57 7.68 17.63
CA GLN A 375 9.15 6.52 16.96
C GLN A 375 10.47 6.13 17.65
N TYR A 376 11.40 7.09 17.85
CA TYR A 376 12.67 6.82 18.52
C TYR A 376 12.50 6.47 20.01
N GLN A 377 11.54 7.08 20.71
CA GLN A 377 11.18 6.69 22.07
C GLN A 377 10.74 5.21 22.13
N SER A 378 9.88 4.79 21.22
CA SER A 378 9.42 3.40 21.15
C SER A 378 10.55 2.45 20.76
N LEU A 379 11.43 2.87 19.85
CA LEU A 379 12.59 2.07 19.43
C LEU A 379 13.54 1.85 20.59
N MET A 380 13.92 2.89 21.30
CA MET A 380 14.83 2.79 22.47
C MET A 380 14.19 2.01 23.64
N ALA A 381 12.88 2.10 23.79
CA ALA A 381 12.17 1.34 24.82
C ALA A 381 12.27 -0.19 24.63
N THR A 382 12.48 -0.70 23.39
CA THR A 382 12.71 -2.13 23.14
C THR A 382 14.00 -2.64 23.79
N GLU A 383 15.00 -1.77 23.96
CA GLU A 383 16.27 -2.05 24.63
C GLU A 383 16.25 -1.65 26.14
N GLY A 384 15.07 -1.30 26.68
CA GLY A 384 14.94 -0.87 28.08
C GLY A 384 15.43 0.55 28.34
N VAL A 385 15.74 1.34 27.33
CA VAL A 385 16.19 2.73 27.43
C VAL A 385 15.01 3.70 27.35
N THR A 386 14.86 4.55 28.36
CA THR A 386 13.85 5.61 28.38
C THR A 386 14.40 6.88 27.75
N LEU A 387 13.93 7.22 26.57
CA LEU A 387 14.31 8.44 25.84
C LEU A 387 13.25 9.53 26.07
N LEU A 388 13.68 10.72 26.49
CA LEU A 388 12.81 11.87 26.71
C LEU A 388 13.30 13.07 25.91
N PHE A 389 12.39 13.71 25.18
CA PHE A 389 12.67 14.98 24.50
C PHE A 389 12.02 16.12 25.27
N THR A 390 12.81 17.14 25.61
CA THR A 390 12.31 18.35 26.24
C THR A 390 11.87 19.37 25.21
N PRO A 391 10.96 20.31 25.51
CA PRO A 391 10.51 21.32 24.57
C PRO A 391 11.64 22.19 23.99
N ASP A 392 12.64 22.54 24.83
CA ASP A 392 13.85 23.28 24.42
C ASP A 392 14.73 22.44 23.47
N GLY A 393 14.90 21.15 23.74
CA GLY A 393 15.61 20.24 22.84
C GLY A 393 14.93 20.10 21.49
N ILE A 394 13.59 19.99 21.45
CA ILE A 394 12.81 19.94 20.22
C ILE A 394 12.94 21.27 19.43
N ALA A 395 12.88 22.41 20.12
CA ALA A 395 13.05 23.71 19.48
C ALA A 395 14.43 23.87 18.85
N GLU A 396 15.48 23.40 19.53
CA GLU A 396 16.85 23.45 19.00
C GLU A 396 17.04 22.52 17.81
N LEU A 397 16.49 21.28 17.85
CA LEU A 397 16.48 20.36 16.70
C LEU A 397 15.80 20.98 15.48
N ALA A 398 14.66 21.63 15.69
CA ALA A 398 13.92 22.33 14.62
C ALA A 398 14.70 23.51 14.06
N SER A 399 15.40 24.26 14.93
CA SER A 399 16.26 25.39 14.53
C SER A 399 17.40 24.92 13.65
N ILE A 400 18.13 23.88 14.07
CA ILE A 400 19.23 23.29 13.29
C ILE A 400 18.72 22.75 11.96
N ALA A 401 17.60 22.01 11.95
CA ALA A 401 17.03 21.46 10.73
C ALA A 401 16.64 22.55 9.72
N HIS A 402 16.05 23.63 10.22
CA HIS A 402 15.67 24.77 9.39
C HIS A 402 16.92 25.50 8.85
N ALA A 403 17.90 25.80 9.69
CA ALA A 403 19.14 26.47 9.30
C ALA A 403 19.91 25.66 8.23
N VAL A 404 20.08 24.35 8.42
CA VAL A 404 20.75 23.47 7.46
C VAL A 404 19.99 23.39 6.13
N ASN A 405 18.65 23.38 6.14
CA ASN A 405 17.86 23.43 4.91
C ASN A 405 17.96 24.78 4.18
N GLN A 406 18.30 25.87 4.87
CA GLN A 406 18.52 27.17 4.26
C GLN A 406 19.94 27.32 3.65
N THR A 407 20.94 26.72 4.28
CA THR A 407 22.35 26.82 3.86
C THR A 407 22.74 25.74 2.85
N THR A 408 22.05 24.60 2.84
CA THR A 408 22.32 23.46 1.94
C THR A 408 21.14 23.19 1.01
N MET A 409 21.10 22.01 0.39
CA MET A 409 19.94 21.59 -0.38
C MET A 409 18.72 21.38 0.52
N ASN A 410 17.63 22.09 0.26
CA ASN A 410 16.39 21.92 1.00
C ASN A 410 15.75 20.55 0.70
N ILE A 411 15.79 19.65 1.68
CA ILE A 411 15.15 18.33 1.65
C ILE A 411 13.93 18.22 2.58
N GLY A 412 13.46 19.35 3.09
CA GLY A 412 12.28 19.45 3.94
C GLY A 412 12.37 18.62 5.21
N ALA A 413 11.29 17.96 5.58
CA ALA A 413 11.22 17.15 6.80
C ALA A 413 12.16 15.91 6.80
N ARG A 414 12.69 15.50 5.63
CA ARG A 414 13.71 14.43 5.60
C ARG A 414 14.96 14.80 6.40
N ARG A 415 15.25 16.10 6.51
CA ARG A 415 16.37 16.58 7.33
C ARG A 415 16.26 16.16 8.81
N LEU A 416 15.05 16.10 9.34
CA LEU A 416 14.83 15.66 10.71
C LEU A 416 15.26 14.21 10.96
N TYR A 417 15.11 13.33 9.97
CA TYR A 417 15.59 11.94 10.08
C TYR A 417 17.11 11.92 10.19
N THR A 418 17.82 12.60 9.29
CA THR A 418 19.30 12.60 9.31
C THR A 418 19.85 13.21 10.59
N ILE A 419 19.23 14.28 11.08
CA ILE A 419 19.61 14.94 12.32
C ILE A 419 19.38 14.02 13.53
N LEU A 420 18.20 13.37 13.62
CA LEU A 420 17.90 12.46 14.73
C LEU A 420 18.77 11.21 14.71
N GLU A 421 19.04 10.63 13.54
CA GLU A 421 19.98 9.51 13.42
C GLU A 421 21.35 9.89 13.94
N ARG A 422 21.87 11.06 13.53
CA ARG A 422 23.17 11.55 14.01
C ARG A 422 23.19 11.85 15.51
N LEU A 423 22.12 12.48 16.01
CA LEU A 423 21.98 12.81 17.44
C LEU A 423 22.01 11.57 18.33
N LEU A 424 21.34 10.49 17.87
CA LEU A 424 21.13 9.28 18.67
C LEU A 424 22.08 8.14 18.28
N GLU A 425 23.03 8.36 17.40
CA GLU A 425 23.97 7.36 16.88
C GLU A 425 24.67 6.60 18.00
N GLU A 426 25.31 7.33 18.93
CA GLU A 426 26.05 6.73 20.04
C GLU A 426 25.13 6.01 21.04
N LEU A 427 23.96 6.62 21.34
CA LEU A 427 22.97 5.98 22.18
C LEU A 427 22.48 4.67 21.56
N SER A 428 22.19 4.68 20.27
CA SER A 428 21.69 3.48 19.54
C SER A 428 22.74 2.36 19.53
N PHE A 429 24.02 2.72 19.48
CA PHE A 429 25.11 1.74 19.53
C PHE A 429 25.29 1.13 20.94
N GLU A 430 25.15 1.94 21.99
CA GLU A 430 25.39 1.51 23.38
C GLU A 430 24.12 0.90 24.02
N ALA A 431 22.94 1.17 23.50
CA ALA A 431 21.66 0.77 24.10
C ALA A 431 21.56 -0.72 24.49
N PRO A 432 22.02 -1.69 23.67
CA PRO A 432 21.96 -3.12 24.03
C PRO A 432 22.77 -3.49 25.26
N ASP A 433 23.82 -2.74 25.55
CA ASP A 433 24.73 -3.00 26.69
C ASP A 433 24.28 -2.25 27.97
N MET A 434 23.26 -1.37 27.84
CA MET A 434 22.70 -0.63 28.96
C MET A 434 21.66 -1.46 29.71
N THR A 435 21.91 -1.78 31.00
CA THR A 435 20.98 -2.56 31.83
C THR A 435 19.68 -1.82 32.16
N GLN A 436 19.69 -0.50 32.30
CA GLN A 436 18.54 0.44 32.32
C GLN A 436 19.10 1.85 32.08
N GLY A 437 18.67 2.49 30.98
CA GLY A 437 19.14 3.83 30.61
C GLY A 437 18.01 4.85 30.62
N LYS A 438 18.30 6.08 31.04
CA LYS A 438 17.44 7.23 30.85
C LYS A 438 18.22 8.34 30.20
N LEU A 439 17.87 8.73 29.00
CA LEU A 439 18.46 9.88 28.31
C LEU A 439 17.43 10.99 28.15
N THR A 440 17.81 12.21 28.48
CA THR A 440 17.00 13.40 28.26
C THR A 440 17.67 14.26 27.20
N VAL A 441 17.00 14.40 26.06
CA VAL A 441 17.43 15.26 24.94
C VAL A 441 16.94 16.68 25.21
N ASN A 442 17.79 17.50 25.75
CA ASN A 442 17.58 18.94 25.98
C ASN A 442 18.42 19.77 25.02
N GLU A 443 18.30 21.09 25.07
CA GLU A 443 19.06 22.03 24.23
C GLU A 443 20.57 21.81 24.34
N ALA A 444 21.08 21.62 25.56
CA ALA A 444 22.52 21.43 25.80
C ALA A 444 23.03 20.15 25.12
N TYR A 445 22.31 19.04 25.26
CA TYR A 445 22.66 17.77 24.61
C TYR A 445 22.64 17.89 23.07
N VAL A 446 21.65 18.59 22.51
CA VAL A 446 21.57 18.82 21.06
C VAL A 446 22.75 19.65 20.56
N LYS A 447 23.10 20.74 21.25
CA LYS A 447 24.24 21.61 20.89
C LYS A 447 25.58 20.89 21.01
N GLU A 448 25.77 20.09 22.04
CA GLU A 448 27.00 19.31 22.24
C GLU A 448 27.24 18.35 21.08
N ARG A 449 26.17 17.66 20.61
CA ARG A 449 26.30 16.60 19.61
C ARG A 449 26.24 17.09 18.18
N LEU A 450 25.51 18.18 17.91
CA LEU A 450 25.22 18.65 16.56
C LEU A 450 25.81 20.03 16.27
N GLY A 451 26.21 20.81 17.28
CA GLY A 451 26.67 22.19 17.10
C GLY A 451 27.86 22.30 16.15
N ALA A 452 28.89 21.50 16.34
CA ALA A 452 30.06 21.51 15.46
C ALA A 452 29.75 21.12 13.99
N VAL A 453 28.79 20.19 13.79
CA VAL A 453 28.39 19.76 12.46
C VAL A 453 27.47 20.78 11.79
N ALA A 454 26.66 21.49 12.57
CA ALA A 454 25.74 22.50 12.06
C ALA A 454 26.45 23.80 11.66
N GLU A 455 27.55 24.15 12.32
CA GLU A 455 28.36 25.34 12.05
C GLU A 455 29.30 25.18 10.86
N ASP A 456 29.71 23.95 10.52
CA ASP A 456 30.60 23.65 9.40
C ASP A 456 29.78 23.29 8.15
N GLU A 457 29.78 24.18 7.13
CA GLU A 457 29.04 23.94 5.88
C GLU A 457 29.48 22.67 5.14
N ASP A 458 30.78 22.33 5.19
CA ASP A 458 31.28 21.14 4.51
C ASP A 458 30.86 19.86 5.27
N LEU A 459 30.98 19.84 6.59
CA LEU A 459 30.50 18.73 7.42
C LEU A 459 28.97 18.58 7.34
N SER A 460 28.26 19.70 7.33
CA SER A 460 26.80 19.71 7.17
C SER A 460 26.33 19.10 5.85
N ARG A 461 27.05 19.31 4.74
CA ARG A 461 26.73 18.71 3.43
C ARG A 461 26.98 17.21 3.37
N TYR A 462 27.93 16.70 4.12
CA TYR A 462 28.30 15.28 4.09
C TYR A 462 27.63 14.44 5.19
N ILE A 463 27.27 15.04 6.32
CA ILE A 463 26.81 14.33 7.50
C ILE A 463 25.30 14.54 7.74
N LEU A 464 24.80 15.71 7.47
CA LEU A 464 23.40 16.07 7.61
C LEU A 464 22.71 16.26 6.23
#